data_006ffb95b41800c2a7540f4f2352e39f
#
_entry.id   006ffb95b41800c2a7540f4f2352e39f
#
_cell.length_a   1.000
_cell.length_b   1.000
_cell.length_c   1.000
_cell.angle_alpha   90.00
_cell.angle_beta   90.00
_cell.angle_gamma   90.00
#
_symmetry.space_group_name_H-M   'P 1'
#
loop_
_entity.id
_entity.type
_entity.pdbx_description
1 polymer ?
#
loop_
_entity_poly.entity_id
_entity_poly.type
_entity_poly.pdbx_seq_one_letter_code
_entity_poly.pdbx_strand_id
1 'polypeptide(L)'
;MSVTRDDAPLYLANYARRRAEPVGPLPDDVRVGDQPAFLLRARERSTLRALEELDRVTAPPGRTEEFARETVSPREQFPGEFRKRITTSIDVRLIRHGQTQGYVTDGALTPLGQWQAHRKGQDLAKGLKEGMTVRFPHAPTARASETAVGVRSGVLQALSRYGIADVNVEQPYPHDAFKNFQVWAGGREVDVTAAFQEFAQIHENYQRFGTGDRPGWITEMNRFYRVLQAGGDPITVWLTQPLFYFEPPMIVVRRHWQGITEIVADSGPNTAIYMCGHSGPIRAVAASAVGHDPGEPNNTEDVRIKVYDDHEHAVLTYRGRGLELEIPTLATPSWYA
;
A
#
# COMPACT_ATOMS: atom_id res chain seq x y z
N MET A 1 1.13 3.12 -29.38
CA MET A 1 -0.10 2.32 -29.53
C MET A 1 -1.13 2.91 -28.60
N SER A 2 -2.15 3.57 -29.14
CA SER A 2 -3.25 4.09 -28.33
C SER A 2 -4.14 2.90 -27.92
N VAL A 3 -4.28 2.70 -26.62
CA VAL A 3 -5.26 1.75 -26.07
C VAL A 3 -6.62 2.35 -26.36
N THR A 4 -7.41 1.71 -27.19
CA THR A 4 -8.77 2.15 -27.50
C THR A 4 -9.71 1.74 -26.35
N ARG A 5 -10.85 2.42 -26.24
CA ARG A 5 -11.90 2.14 -25.22
C ARG A 5 -12.40 0.68 -25.25
N ASP A 6 -12.19 -0.01 -26.36
CA ASP A 6 -12.60 -1.41 -26.57
C ASP A 6 -11.62 -2.42 -25.96
N ASP A 7 -10.42 -1.99 -25.55
CA ASP A 7 -9.42 -2.84 -24.89
C ASP A 7 -9.56 -2.85 -23.34
N ALA A 8 -10.56 -2.15 -22.82
CA ALA A 8 -10.81 -2.15 -21.37
C ALA A 8 -11.37 -3.51 -20.92
N PRO A 9 -10.91 -4.04 -19.78
CA PRO A 9 -11.44 -5.29 -19.24
C PRO A 9 -12.97 -5.26 -19.13
N LEU A 10 -13.64 -6.36 -19.44
CA LEU A 10 -15.12 -6.51 -19.48
C LEU A 10 -15.81 -5.99 -18.23
N TYR A 11 -15.18 -6.06 -17.06
CA TYR A 11 -15.72 -5.53 -15.81
C TYR A 11 -15.79 -3.98 -15.79
N LEU A 12 -14.84 -3.29 -16.45
CA LEU A 12 -14.85 -1.83 -16.60
C LEU A 12 -15.92 -1.37 -17.58
N ALA A 13 -16.10 -2.12 -18.67
CA ALA A 13 -17.18 -1.86 -19.64
C ALA A 13 -18.56 -2.06 -19.01
N ASN A 14 -18.76 -3.10 -18.19
CA ASN A 14 -19.98 -3.34 -17.45
C ASN A 14 -20.24 -2.28 -16.37
N TYR A 15 -19.18 -1.72 -15.79
CA TYR A 15 -19.29 -0.63 -14.83
C TYR A 15 -19.71 0.68 -15.51
N ALA A 16 -19.14 1.01 -16.66
CA ALA A 16 -19.52 2.18 -17.45
C ALA A 16 -21.00 2.12 -17.91
N ARG A 17 -21.51 0.92 -18.26
CA ARG A 17 -22.91 0.71 -18.61
C ARG A 17 -23.86 0.94 -17.42
N ARG A 18 -23.50 0.50 -16.21
CA ARG A 18 -24.30 0.74 -15.00
C ARG A 18 -24.35 2.21 -14.57
N ARG A 19 -23.37 3.02 -14.99
CA ARG A 19 -23.35 4.47 -14.74
C ARG A 19 -24.37 5.26 -15.58
N ALA A 20 -24.85 4.68 -16.66
CA ALA A 20 -25.84 5.31 -17.54
C ALA A 20 -27.28 5.18 -17.03
N GLU A 21 -27.54 4.34 -16.05
CA GLU A 21 -28.86 4.21 -15.42
C GLU A 21 -28.85 5.00 -14.09
N PRO A 22 -29.77 5.97 -13.89
CA PRO A 22 -29.89 6.69 -12.63
C PRO A 22 -30.55 5.79 -11.59
N VAL A 23 -29.77 4.88 -11.02
CA VAL A 23 -30.19 4.15 -9.82
C VAL A 23 -29.98 5.10 -8.64
N GLY A 24 -31.08 5.53 -8.03
CA GLY A 24 -31.02 6.30 -6.79
C GLY A 24 -30.18 5.58 -5.73
N PRO A 25 -29.60 6.31 -4.78
CA PRO A 25 -28.78 5.70 -3.75
C PRO A 25 -29.60 4.68 -2.96
N LEU A 26 -29.06 3.44 -2.87
CA LEU A 26 -29.65 2.42 -2.01
C LEU A 26 -29.68 2.93 -0.56
N PRO A 27 -30.78 2.73 0.19
CA PRO A 27 -30.86 3.05 1.61
C PRO A 27 -29.71 2.40 2.39
N ASP A 28 -29.28 3.02 3.50
CA ASP A 28 -28.10 2.60 4.27
C ASP A 28 -28.30 1.26 5.03
N ASP A 29 -29.53 0.84 5.18
CA ASP A 29 -29.97 -0.40 5.83
C ASP A 29 -30.06 -1.60 4.87
N VAL A 30 -29.92 -1.39 3.57
CA VAL A 30 -29.99 -2.46 2.57
C VAL A 30 -28.69 -3.26 2.56
N ARG A 31 -28.80 -4.58 2.75
CA ARG A 31 -27.71 -5.54 2.53
C ARG A 31 -27.78 -6.08 1.10
N VAL A 32 -26.63 -6.14 0.45
CA VAL A 32 -26.46 -6.82 -0.83
C VAL A 32 -25.53 -8.02 -0.59
N GLY A 33 -26.11 -9.20 -0.49
CA GLY A 33 -25.45 -10.37 0.07
C GLY A 33 -25.18 -10.17 1.56
N ASP A 34 -24.04 -10.65 2.05
CA ASP A 34 -23.63 -10.50 3.47
C ASP A 34 -22.92 -9.18 3.77
N GLN A 35 -22.82 -8.25 2.81
CA GLN A 35 -22.09 -7.00 2.98
C GLN A 35 -23.02 -5.78 3.12
N PRO A 36 -22.75 -4.86 4.07
CA PRO A 36 -23.47 -3.60 4.19
C PRO A 36 -23.30 -2.75 2.93
N ALA A 37 -24.38 -2.10 2.48
CA ALA A 37 -24.42 -1.30 1.25
C ALA A 37 -23.36 -0.17 1.21
N PHE A 38 -22.98 0.38 2.38
CA PHE A 38 -21.94 1.41 2.46
C PHE A 38 -20.53 0.90 2.07
N LEU A 39 -20.22 -0.38 2.33
CA LEU A 39 -18.94 -1.00 1.91
C LEU A 39 -18.88 -1.14 0.39
N LEU A 40 -20.01 -1.48 -0.22
CA LEU A 40 -20.14 -1.54 -1.69
C LEU A 40 -19.94 -0.16 -2.30
N ARG A 41 -20.53 0.91 -1.71
CA ARG A 41 -20.35 2.30 -2.17
C ARG A 41 -18.93 2.82 -1.97
N ALA A 42 -18.23 2.43 -0.90
CA ALA A 42 -16.83 2.76 -0.70
C ALA A 42 -15.95 2.09 -1.76
N ARG A 43 -16.28 0.83 -2.12
CA ARG A 43 -15.64 0.08 -3.18
C ARG A 43 -15.89 0.69 -4.57
N GLU A 44 -17.13 1.09 -4.86
CA GLU A 44 -17.49 1.76 -6.11
C GLU A 44 -16.77 3.10 -6.27
N ARG A 45 -16.62 3.88 -5.19
CA ARG A 45 -15.87 5.14 -5.21
C ARG A 45 -14.38 4.95 -5.39
N SER A 46 -13.79 3.90 -4.81
CA SER A 46 -12.38 3.55 -5.06
C SER A 46 -12.17 3.18 -6.52
N THR A 47 -13.12 2.47 -7.13
CA THR A 47 -13.11 2.11 -8.55
C THR A 47 -13.32 3.34 -9.45
N LEU A 48 -14.20 4.28 -9.04
CA LEU A 48 -14.42 5.55 -9.75
C LEU A 48 -13.15 6.41 -9.77
N ARG A 49 -12.45 6.52 -8.64
CA ARG A 49 -11.17 7.24 -8.59
C ARG A 49 -10.11 6.59 -9.47
N ALA A 50 -10.04 5.26 -9.49
CA ALA A 50 -9.14 4.54 -10.39
C ALA A 50 -9.47 4.78 -11.88
N LEU A 51 -10.77 4.90 -12.21
CA LEU A 51 -11.22 5.23 -13.57
C LEU A 51 -10.96 6.70 -13.93
N GLU A 52 -11.14 7.63 -12.99
CA GLU A 52 -10.81 9.03 -13.17
C GLU A 52 -9.29 9.23 -13.36
N GLU A 53 -8.48 8.43 -12.67
CA GLU A 53 -7.03 8.43 -12.82
C GLU A 53 -6.61 7.81 -14.15
N LEU A 54 -7.30 6.77 -14.62
CA LEU A 54 -7.13 6.19 -15.95
C LEU A 54 -7.52 7.19 -17.05
N ASP A 55 -8.63 7.92 -16.89
CA ASP A 55 -9.06 8.98 -17.81
C ASP A 55 -8.04 10.15 -17.86
N ARG A 56 -7.37 10.45 -16.74
CA ARG A 56 -6.27 11.44 -16.71
C ARG A 56 -5.03 10.97 -17.46
N VAL A 57 -4.69 9.68 -17.32
CA VAL A 57 -3.54 9.07 -18.03
C VAL A 57 -3.80 8.91 -19.53
N THR A 58 -5.07 8.77 -19.91
CA THR A 58 -5.53 8.65 -21.31
C THR A 58 -6.01 9.97 -21.92
N ALA A 59 -5.89 11.10 -21.20
CA ALA A 59 -6.29 12.42 -21.68
C ALA A 59 -5.45 12.84 -22.92
N PRO A 60 -6.07 13.59 -23.86
CA PRO A 60 -5.39 13.97 -25.09
C PRO A 60 -4.16 14.85 -24.85
N PRO A 61 -3.17 14.82 -25.75
CA PRO A 61 -1.79 15.30 -25.58
C PRO A 61 -1.59 16.74 -25.06
N GLY A 62 -2.57 17.62 -25.20
CA GLY A 62 -2.46 19.00 -24.74
C GLY A 62 -2.49 19.21 -23.23
N ARG A 63 -3.06 18.26 -22.45
CA ARG A 63 -3.05 18.30 -20.98
C ARG A 63 -1.85 17.55 -20.37
N THR A 64 -1.28 16.60 -21.12
CA THR A 64 -0.07 15.88 -20.71
C THR A 64 1.18 16.75 -20.77
N GLU A 65 1.22 17.77 -21.62
CA GLU A 65 2.37 18.69 -21.67
C GLU A 65 2.45 19.62 -20.46
N GLU A 66 1.33 20.03 -19.89
CA GLU A 66 1.29 20.85 -18.66
C GLU A 66 1.71 20.02 -17.45
N PHE A 67 1.30 18.76 -17.38
CA PHE A 67 1.72 17.80 -16.34
C PHE A 67 3.18 17.38 -16.50
N ALA A 68 3.69 17.25 -17.74
CA ALA A 68 5.08 16.92 -18.02
C ALA A 68 6.03 18.10 -17.72
N ARG A 69 5.54 19.34 -17.70
CA ARG A 69 6.34 20.52 -17.32
C ARG A 69 6.48 20.68 -15.80
N GLU A 70 5.54 20.16 -15.01
CA GLU A 70 5.64 20.13 -13.54
C GLU A 70 6.34 18.87 -13.00
N THR A 71 6.39 17.80 -13.76
CA THR A 71 7.22 16.65 -13.43
C THR A 71 8.64 16.88 -13.91
N VAL A 72 9.42 17.57 -13.10
CA VAL A 72 10.87 17.59 -13.26
C VAL A 72 11.33 16.13 -13.35
N SER A 73 11.94 15.76 -14.48
CA SER A 73 12.46 14.41 -14.70
C SER A 73 13.32 14.02 -13.50
N PRO A 74 13.23 12.78 -12.98
CA PRO A 74 14.12 12.31 -11.91
C PRO A 74 15.60 12.53 -12.19
N ARG A 75 15.97 12.72 -13.47
CA ARG A 75 17.32 13.07 -13.90
C ARG A 75 17.73 14.51 -13.60
N GLU A 76 16.79 15.43 -13.47
CA GLU A 76 17.05 16.87 -13.25
C GLU A 76 17.02 17.27 -11.78
N GLN A 77 16.46 16.42 -10.90
CA GLN A 77 16.38 16.66 -9.45
C GLN A 77 17.67 16.31 -8.69
N PHE A 78 18.63 15.64 -9.33
CA PHE A 78 19.86 15.22 -8.67
C PHE A 78 21.07 15.99 -9.23
N PRO A 79 21.83 16.76 -8.39
CA PRO A 79 23.08 17.36 -8.78
C PRO A 79 24.06 16.30 -9.29
N GLY A 80 24.85 16.63 -10.30
CA GLY A 80 25.74 15.68 -11.01
C GLY A 80 26.80 15.00 -10.12
N GLU A 81 27.10 15.52 -8.92
CA GLU A 81 27.98 14.92 -7.94
C GLU A 81 27.39 13.65 -7.31
N PHE A 82 26.08 13.54 -7.24
CA PHE A 82 25.34 12.42 -6.70
C PHE A 82 25.49 11.12 -7.53
N ARG A 83 25.56 11.26 -8.88
CA ARG A 83 25.70 10.13 -9.79
C ARG A 83 27.02 9.37 -9.65
N LYS A 84 28.04 9.98 -9.06
CA LYS A 84 29.37 9.35 -8.90
C LYS A 84 29.48 8.44 -7.67
N ARG A 85 28.55 8.55 -6.69
CA ARG A 85 28.57 7.77 -5.45
C ARG A 85 27.80 6.45 -5.50
N ILE A 86 26.94 6.23 -6.50
CA ILE A 86 26.09 5.04 -6.56
C ILE A 86 26.81 3.95 -7.35
N THR A 87 27.60 3.16 -6.71
CA THR A 87 28.21 1.95 -7.29
C THR A 87 27.35 0.71 -7.08
N THR A 88 26.69 0.59 -5.94
CA THR A 88 25.80 -0.52 -5.61
C THR A 88 24.60 -0.02 -4.80
N SER A 89 23.43 -0.59 -5.01
CA SER A 89 22.24 -0.29 -4.22
C SER A 89 21.35 -1.53 -4.11
N ILE A 90 20.73 -1.70 -2.93
CA ILE A 90 19.71 -2.71 -2.70
C ILE A 90 18.36 -2.11 -3.13
N ASP A 91 17.63 -2.81 -4.01
CA ASP A 91 16.30 -2.39 -4.50
C ASP A 91 15.20 -2.97 -3.60
N VAL A 92 14.59 -2.12 -2.80
CA VAL A 92 13.47 -2.47 -1.91
C VAL A 92 12.16 -1.98 -2.53
N ARG A 93 11.14 -2.84 -2.54
CA ARG A 93 9.79 -2.52 -2.99
C ARG A 93 8.81 -2.78 -1.85
N LEU A 94 8.11 -1.73 -1.42
CA LEU A 94 6.99 -1.84 -0.49
C LEU A 94 5.71 -2.01 -1.30
N ILE A 95 5.19 -3.22 -1.39
CA ILE A 95 4.09 -3.60 -2.28
C ILE A 95 2.81 -3.74 -1.46
N ARG A 96 1.74 -3.02 -1.82
CA ARG A 96 0.41 -3.25 -1.24
C ARG A 96 -0.10 -4.63 -1.65
N HIS A 97 -0.74 -5.34 -0.71
CA HIS A 97 -1.39 -6.62 -1.03
C HIS A 97 -2.38 -6.53 -2.19
N GLY A 98 -2.59 -7.65 -2.89
CA GLY A 98 -3.58 -7.79 -3.95
C GLY A 98 -5.02 -7.60 -3.45
N GLN A 99 -5.99 -7.58 -4.36
CA GLN A 99 -7.41 -7.39 -4.01
C GLN A 99 -7.91 -8.51 -3.07
N THR A 100 -8.68 -8.11 -2.04
CA THR A 100 -9.33 -9.00 -1.08
C THR A 100 -10.85 -8.87 -1.13
N GLN A 101 -11.56 -9.85 -0.57
CA GLN A 101 -13.02 -9.83 -0.45
C GLN A 101 -13.48 -8.98 0.75
N GLY A 102 -13.24 -7.66 0.69
CA GLY A 102 -13.68 -6.73 1.75
C GLY A 102 -12.73 -6.66 2.95
N TYR A 103 -13.20 -6.02 4.02
CA TYR A 103 -12.44 -5.82 5.27
C TYR A 103 -12.66 -7.00 6.23
N VAL A 104 -12.06 -8.15 5.90
CA VAL A 104 -12.10 -9.34 6.77
C VAL A 104 -10.72 -9.52 7.40
N THR A 105 -10.65 -9.86 8.68
CA THR A 105 -9.39 -9.92 9.46
C THR A 105 -8.37 -10.84 8.80
N ASP A 106 -8.74 -11.97 8.30
CA ASP A 106 -7.86 -12.92 7.61
C ASP A 106 -8.30 -13.19 6.17
N GLY A 107 -8.85 -12.16 5.52
CA GLY A 107 -9.32 -12.25 4.15
C GLY A 107 -8.19 -12.63 3.19
N ALA A 108 -8.38 -13.76 2.53
CA ALA A 108 -7.55 -14.22 1.43
C ALA A 108 -7.67 -13.30 0.20
N LEU A 109 -6.77 -13.42 -0.73
CA LEU A 109 -6.86 -12.73 -2.02
C LEU A 109 -8.03 -13.26 -2.85
N THR A 110 -8.68 -12.38 -3.57
CA THR A 110 -9.58 -12.80 -4.66
C THR A 110 -8.77 -13.40 -5.81
N PRO A 111 -9.40 -14.13 -6.75
CA PRO A 111 -8.71 -14.56 -7.98
C PRO A 111 -8.06 -13.39 -8.74
N LEU A 112 -8.70 -12.20 -8.73
CA LEU A 112 -8.10 -10.99 -9.29
C LEU A 112 -6.87 -10.54 -8.48
N GLY A 113 -6.93 -10.59 -7.14
CA GLY A 113 -5.79 -10.28 -6.28
C GLY A 113 -4.60 -11.21 -6.50
N GLN A 114 -4.86 -12.50 -6.69
CA GLN A 114 -3.84 -13.49 -7.03
C GLN A 114 -3.20 -13.20 -8.39
N TRP A 115 -4.02 -12.89 -9.39
CA TRP A 115 -3.54 -12.49 -10.71
C TRP A 115 -2.71 -11.19 -10.64
N GLN A 116 -3.17 -10.18 -9.89
CA GLN A 116 -2.43 -8.93 -9.68
C GLN A 116 -1.04 -9.19 -9.08
N ALA A 117 -0.96 -10.01 -8.02
CA ALA A 117 0.29 -10.36 -7.37
C ALA A 117 1.25 -11.09 -8.32
N HIS A 118 0.73 -12.08 -9.06
CA HIS A 118 1.51 -12.82 -10.04
C HIS A 118 2.05 -11.90 -11.15
N ARG A 119 1.19 -11.04 -11.71
CA ARG A 119 1.57 -10.07 -12.74
C ARG A 119 2.62 -9.10 -12.24
N LYS A 120 2.48 -8.62 -10.99
CA LYS A 120 3.50 -7.77 -10.35
C LYS A 120 4.86 -8.46 -10.31
N GLY A 121 4.91 -9.73 -9.95
CA GLY A 121 6.14 -10.52 -9.94
C GLY A 121 6.79 -10.59 -11.32
N GLN A 122 6.02 -10.82 -12.39
CA GLN A 122 6.52 -10.81 -13.75
C GLN A 122 7.13 -9.46 -14.16
N ASP A 123 6.51 -8.36 -13.73
CA ASP A 123 7.02 -7.01 -14.04
C ASP A 123 8.29 -6.69 -13.25
N LEU A 124 8.39 -7.10 -11.99
CA LEU A 124 9.59 -6.92 -11.17
C LEU A 124 10.78 -7.74 -11.69
N ALA A 125 10.54 -8.93 -12.22
CA ALA A 125 11.58 -9.79 -12.78
C ALA A 125 12.34 -9.16 -13.95
N LYS A 126 11.77 -8.17 -14.65
CA LYS A 126 12.45 -7.43 -15.74
C LYS A 126 13.70 -6.68 -15.28
N GLY A 127 13.80 -6.39 -13.98
CA GLY A 127 14.96 -5.71 -13.38
C GLY A 127 16.00 -6.65 -12.81
N LEU A 128 15.75 -7.96 -12.80
CA LEU A 128 16.63 -8.96 -12.22
C LEU A 128 17.73 -9.38 -13.22
N LYS A 129 18.85 -9.78 -12.69
CA LYS A 129 20.04 -10.24 -13.44
C LYS A 129 20.60 -11.50 -12.78
N GLU A 130 21.42 -12.23 -13.50
CA GLU A 130 22.18 -13.37 -12.98
C GLU A 130 23.02 -12.97 -11.75
N GLY A 131 23.15 -13.85 -10.79
CA GLY A 131 23.86 -13.64 -9.53
C GLY A 131 23.10 -12.80 -8.49
N MET A 132 21.84 -12.43 -8.76
CA MET A 132 21.00 -11.72 -7.78
C MET A 132 20.29 -12.66 -6.81
N THR A 133 20.05 -12.16 -5.59
CA THR A 133 19.13 -12.77 -4.61
C THR A 133 17.86 -11.94 -4.53
N VAL A 134 16.70 -12.61 -4.44
CA VAL A 134 15.40 -11.96 -4.26
C VAL A 134 14.75 -12.46 -2.98
N ARG A 135 14.45 -11.55 -2.06
CA ARG A 135 13.83 -11.82 -0.76
C ARG A 135 12.38 -11.32 -0.73
N PHE A 136 11.50 -12.05 -0.03
CA PHE A 136 10.05 -11.74 0.01
C PHE A 136 9.54 -11.66 1.46
N PRO A 137 9.98 -10.65 2.24
CA PRO A 137 9.37 -10.40 3.54
C PRO A 137 7.92 -9.94 3.37
N HIS A 138 7.05 -10.29 4.32
CA HIS A 138 5.65 -9.84 4.28
C HIS A 138 5.09 -9.55 5.66
N ALA A 139 4.04 -8.72 5.71
CA ALA A 139 3.26 -8.53 6.93
C ALA A 139 2.65 -9.86 7.39
N PRO A 140 2.50 -10.11 8.70
CA PRO A 140 2.01 -11.38 9.24
C PRO A 140 0.48 -11.52 9.09
N THR A 141 -0.02 -11.41 7.86
CA THR A 141 -1.44 -11.55 7.50
C THR A 141 -1.58 -12.42 6.26
N ALA A 142 -2.70 -13.17 6.14
CA ALA A 142 -2.94 -14.07 5.01
C ALA A 142 -2.84 -13.32 3.66
N ARG A 143 -3.50 -12.16 3.51
CA ARG A 143 -3.48 -11.37 2.27
C ARG A 143 -2.08 -10.91 1.85
N ALA A 144 -1.22 -10.56 2.81
CA ALA A 144 0.16 -10.15 2.51
C ALA A 144 1.04 -11.34 2.16
N SER A 145 0.88 -12.46 2.88
CA SER A 145 1.54 -13.73 2.60
C SER A 145 1.18 -14.27 1.20
N GLU A 146 -0.11 -14.35 0.88
CA GLU A 146 -0.57 -14.80 -0.45
C GLU A 146 -0.08 -13.87 -1.57
N THR A 147 0.00 -12.55 -1.31
CA THR A 147 0.59 -11.61 -2.26
C THR A 147 2.06 -11.91 -2.48
N ALA A 148 2.83 -12.14 -1.42
CA ALA A 148 4.26 -12.48 -1.52
C ALA A 148 4.48 -13.80 -2.30
N VAL A 149 3.66 -14.81 -2.04
CA VAL A 149 3.66 -16.08 -2.79
C VAL A 149 3.34 -15.85 -4.27
N GLY A 150 2.32 -15.04 -4.57
CA GLY A 150 1.94 -14.69 -5.95
C GLY A 150 3.05 -13.93 -6.68
N VAL A 151 3.65 -12.91 -6.03
CA VAL A 151 4.78 -12.15 -6.58
C VAL A 151 5.97 -13.06 -6.86
N ARG A 152 6.35 -13.93 -5.90
CA ARG A 152 7.42 -14.91 -6.09
C ARG A 152 7.15 -15.83 -7.27
N SER A 153 5.95 -16.36 -7.36
CA SER A 153 5.53 -17.24 -8.49
C SER A 153 5.67 -16.53 -9.84
N GLY A 154 5.25 -15.25 -9.90
CA GLY A 154 5.40 -14.43 -11.10
C GLY A 154 6.87 -14.17 -11.47
N VAL A 155 7.74 -13.93 -10.47
CA VAL A 155 9.19 -13.81 -10.67
C VAL A 155 9.77 -15.09 -11.27
N LEU A 156 9.53 -16.24 -10.65
CA LEU A 156 10.03 -17.52 -11.12
C LEU A 156 9.60 -17.83 -12.56
N GLN A 157 8.32 -17.60 -12.88
CA GLN A 157 7.81 -17.80 -14.24
C GLN A 157 8.50 -16.88 -15.25
N ALA A 158 8.70 -15.60 -14.89
CA ALA A 158 9.34 -14.65 -15.79
C ALA A 158 10.82 -14.95 -16.00
N LEU A 159 11.57 -15.33 -14.95
CA LEU A 159 12.97 -15.74 -15.06
C LEU A 159 13.12 -16.94 -16.01
N SER A 160 12.26 -17.97 -15.84
CA SER A 160 12.23 -19.10 -16.74
C SER A 160 11.93 -18.70 -18.19
N ARG A 161 10.94 -17.82 -18.38
CA ARG A 161 10.54 -17.34 -19.72
C ARG A 161 11.63 -16.52 -20.42
N TYR A 162 12.39 -15.74 -19.66
CA TYR A 162 13.44 -14.87 -20.19
C TYR A 162 14.80 -15.58 -20.28
N GLY A 163 14.88 -16.82 -19.81
CA GLY A 163 16.14 -17.59 -19.78
C GLY A 163 17.19 -17.01 -18.84
N ILE A 164 16.77 -16.27 -17.81
CA ILE A 164 17.69 -15.72 -16.79
C ILE A 164 17.94 -16.83 -15.77
N ALA A 165 19.16 -17.36 -15.78
CA ALA A 165 19.64 -18.36 -14.86
C ALA A 165 20.30 -17.70 -13.62
N ASP A 166 20.64 -18.54 -12.63
CA ASP A 166 21.45 -18.14 -11.47
C ASP A 166 20.90 -16.97 -10.66
N VAL A 167 19.57 -16.92 -10.47
CA VAL A 167 18.91 -16.01 -9.54
C VAL A 167 18.41 -16.82 -8.33
N ASN A 168 18.89 -16.48 -7.14
CA ASN A 168 18.41 -17.10 -5.90
C ASN A 168 17.07 -16.46 -5.49
N VAL A 169 15.96 -17.19 -5.64
CA VAL A 169 14.60 -16.72 -5.34
C VAL A 169 14.12 -17.36 -4.04
N GLU A 170 14.30 -16.64 -2.91
CA GLU A 170 13.98 -17.14 -1.58
C GLU A 170 12.49 -17.41 -1.37
N GLN A 171 12.15 -18.16 -0.31
CA GLN A 171 10.76 -18.35 0.10
C GLN A 171 10.24 -17.10 0.82
N PRO A 172 8.94 -16.78 0.69
CA PRO A 172 8.32 -15.73 1.50
C PRO A 172 8.37 -16.05 2.99
N TYR A 173 8.56 -15.01 3.81
CA TYR A 173 8.59 -15.14 5.26
C TYR A 173 7.93 -13.93 5.94
N PRO A 174 7.25 -14.14 7.09
CA PRO A 174 6.65 -13.06 7.84
C PRO A 174 7.71 -12.22 8.55
N HIS A 175 7.43 -10.91 8.68
CA HIS A 175 8.26 -10.00 9.43
C HIS A 175 7.40 -8.97 10.16
N ASP A 176 7.49 -8.93 11.49
CA ASP A 176 6.59 -8.15 12.36
C ASP A 176 6.69 -6.63 12.17
N ALA A 177 7.85 -6.14 11.76
CA ALA A 177 8.02 -4.72 11.46
C ALA A 177 7.05 -4.22 10.37
N PHE A 178 6.54 -5.10 9.50
CA PHE A 178 5.66 -4.77 8.39
C PHE A 178 4.18 -4.99 8.65
N LYS A 179 3.81 -5.32 9.90
CA LYS A 179 2.40 -5.43 10.30
C LYS A 179 1.65 -4.12 9.98
N ASN A 180 0.33 -4.20 9.79
CA ASN A 180 -0.51 -3.02 9.63
C ASN A 180 -0.43 -2.12 10.88
N PHE A 181 -0.95 -0.89 10.82
CA PHE A 181 -1.05 -0.08 12.03
C PHE A 181 -2.05 -0.68 13.01
N GLN A 182 -1.77 -0.51 14.28
CA GLN A 182 -2.48 -1.16 15.37
C GLN A 182 -3.45 -0.21 16.06
N VAL A 183 -4.43 -0.78 16.74
CA VAL A 183 -5.40 -0.07 17.57
C VAL A 183 -5.41 -0.69 18.97
N TRP A 184 -5.42 0.14 19.99
CA TRP A 184 -5.60 -0.30 21.39
C TRP A 184 -7.07 -0.49 21.68
N ALA A 185 -7.62 -1.66 21.38
CA ALA A 185 -9.01 -2.02 21.54
C ALA A 185 -9.21 -3.01 22.70
N GLY A 186 -10.12 -2.72 23.61
CA GLY A 186 -10.42 -3.62 24.71
C GLY A 186 -9.24 -3.94 25.62
N GLY A 187 -8.27 -3.04 25.76
CA GLY A 187 -7.07 -3.24 26.58
C GLY A 187 -5.95 -4.06 25.92
N ARG A 188 -6.05 -4.35 24.63
CA ARG A 188 -5.05 -5.10 23.85
C ARG A 188 -4.76 -4.41 22.52
N GLU A 189 -3.56 -4.63 22.02
CA GLU A 189 -3.14 -4.21 20.68
C GLU A 189 -3.71 -5.18 19.64
N VAL A 190 -4.41 -4.64 18.63
CA VAL A 190 -5.00 -5.43 17.54
C VAL A 190 -4.81 -4.72 16.20
N ASP A 191 -4.75 -5.48 15.12
CA ASP A 191 -4.77 -4.94 13.76
C ASP A 191 -6.00 -4.05 13.54
N VAL A 192 -5.85 -2.94 12.85
CA VAL A 192 -6.95 -2.00 12.58
C VAL A 192 -8.16 -2.66 11.92
N THR A 193 -7.95 -3.69 11.10
CA THR A 193 -9.06 -4.44 10.46
C THR A 193 -9.84 -5.24 11.51
N ALA A 194 -9.14 -5.85 12.47
CA ALA A 194 -9.76 -6.57 13.60
C ALA A 194 -10.51 -5.61 14.52
N ALA A 195 -9.90 -4.47 14.87
CA ALA A 195 -10.55 -3.43 15.66
C ALA A 195 -11.81 -2.89 14.97
N PHE A 196 -11.76 -2.73 13.65
CA PHE A 196 -12.92 -2.31 12.87
C PHE A 196 -14.05 -3.34 12.91
N GLN A 197 -13.75 -4.62 12.83
CA GLN A 197 -14.74 -5.69 12.93
C GLN A 197 -15.36 -5.77 14.33
N GLU A 198 -14.54 -5.69 15.38
CA GLU A 198 -15.04 -5.63 16.77
C GLU A 198 -15.97 -4.42 16.95
N PHE A 199 -15.56 -3.25 16.44
CA PHE A 199 -16.39 -2.06 16.46
C PHE A 199 -17.72 -2.27 15.70
N ALA A 200 -17.69 -2.88 14.51
CA ALA A 200 -18.90 -3.10 13.71
C ALA A 200 -19.93 -3.98 14.43
N GLN A 201 -19.48 -4.96 15.23
CA GLN A 201 -20.36 -5.82 16.03
C GLN A 201 -21.06 -5.06 17.17
N ILE A 202 -20.39 -4.06 17.74
CA ILE A 202 -20.93 -3.28 18.88
C ILE A 202 -21.58 -1.97 18.42
N HIS A 203 -21.39 -1.55 17.17
CA HIS A 203 -21.85 -0.28 16.64
C HIS A 203 -23.38 -0.11 16.74
N GLU A 204 -24.15 -1.17 16.51
CA GLU A 204 -25.61 -1.14 16.64
C GLU A 204 -26.05 -0.80 18.08
N ASN A 205 -25.24 -1.19 19.06
CA ASN A 205 -25.47 -0.90 20.47
C ASN A 205 -24.76 0.38 20.95
N TYR A 206 -23.88 0.95 20.12
CA TYR A 206 -23.06 2.10 20.47
C TYR A 206 -23.88 3.31 20.92
N GLN A 207 -25.02 3.55 20.30
CA GLN A 207 -25.91 4.64 20.65
C GLN A 207 -26.66 4.43 21.97
N ARG A 208 -26.70 3.19 22.46
CA ARG A 208 -27.36 2.83 23.74
C ARG A 208 -26.44 3.13 24.94
N PHE A 209 -25.14 3.25 24.72
CA PHE A 209 -24.22 3.63 25.78
C PHE A 209 -24.32 5.13 26.05
N GLY A 210 -24.41 5.52 27.31
CA GLY A 210 -24.27 6.92 27.73
C GLY A 210 -22.92 7.49 27.28
N THR A 211 -22.85 8.79 27.01
CA THR A 211 -21.61 9.43 26.50
C THR A 211 -20.41 9.30 27.45
N GLY A 212 -20.66 9.12 28.78
CA GLY A 212 -19.63 8.92 29.79
C GLY A 212 -19.08 7.49 29.89
N ASP A 213 -19.81 6.50 29.36
CA ASP A 213 -19.48 5.08 29.53
C ASP A 213 -18.80 4.48 28.28
N ARG A 214 -18.51 5.31 27.28
CA ARG A 214 -17.92 4.84 26.02
C ARG A 214 -16.42 4.72 26.13
N PRO A 215 -15.83 3.53 25.93
CA PRO A 215 -14.39 3.40 25.81
C PRO A 215 -13.82 4.34 24.71
N GLY A 216 -12.68 4.97 25.00
CA GLY A 216 -12.11 5.98 24.10
C GLY A 216 -11.81 5.44 22.71
N TRP A 217 -11.33 4.19 22.58
CA TRP A 217 -11.05 3.56 21.30
C TRP A 217 -12.31 3.41 20.43
N ILE A 218 -13.48 3.16 21.03
CA ILE A 218 -14.76 3.11 20.31
C ILE A 218 -15.11 4.47 19.75
N THR A 219 -14.86 5.55 20.50
CA THR A 219 -15.13 6.92 20.05
C THR A 219 -14.25 7.29 18.85
N GLU A 220 -12.98 6.93 18.87
CA GLU A 220 -12.07 7.19 17.74
C GLU A 220 -12.38 6.30 16.54
N MET A 221 -12.67 5.01 16.77
CA MET A 221 -13.08 4.11 15.70
C MET A 221 -14.40 4.56 15.04
N ASN A 222 -15.33 5.14 15.83
CA ASN A 222 -16.55 5.73 15.25
C ASN A 222 -16.26 6.94 14.34
N ARG A 223 -15.24 7.75 14.64
CA ARG A 223 -14.80 8.81 13.72
C ARG A 223 -14.29 8.21 12.42
N PHE A 224 -13.46 7.20 12.50
CA PHE A 224 -12.92 6.46 11.36
C PHE A 224 -14.06 5.86 10.51
N TYR A 225 -15.03 5.24 11.16
CA TYR A 225 -16.21 4.66 10.52
C TYR A 225 -17.09 5.71 9.83
N ARG A 226 -17.35 6.85 10.48
CA ARG A 226 -18.16 7.94 9.89
C ARG A 226 -17.51 8.53 8.63
N VAL A 227 -16.19 8.67 8.62
CA VAL A 227 -15.47 9.14 7.43
C VAL A 227 -15.67 8.15 6.28
N LEU A 228 -15.56 6.86 6.57
CA LEU A 228 -15.81 5.81 5.57
C LEU A 228 -17.26 5.83 5.06
N GLN A 229 -18.26 5.98 5.95
CA GLN A 229 -19.67 6.10 5.58
C GLN A 229 -19.95 7.32 4.69
N ALA A 230 -19.32 8.45 5.00
CA ALA A 230 -19.43 9.67 4.22
C ALA A 230 -18.67 9.58 2.87
N GLY A 231 -18.01 8.45 2.60
CA GLY A 231 -17.20 8.24 1.40
C GLY A 231 -15.86 8.92 1.41
N GLY A 232 -15.43 9.35 2.56
CA GLY A 232 -14.09 9.85 2.78
C GLY A 232 -13.08 8.72 2.94
N ASP A 233 -11.84 9.11 3.05
CA ASP A 233 -10.71 8.21 3.23
C ASP A 233 -10.29 8.21 4.72
N PRO A 234 -10.56 7.13 5.46
CA PRO A 234 -10.22 7.06 6.87
C PRO A 234 -8.71 7.02 7.12
N ILE A 235 -7.90 6.57 6.18
CA ILE A 235 -6.44 6.59 6.31
C ILE A 235 -5.90 8.03 6.33
N THR A 236 -6.51 8.95 5.57
CA THR A 236 -6.19 10.39 5.68
C THR A 236 -6.42 10.90 7.10
N VAL A 237 -7.50 10.48 7.77
CA VAL A 237 -7.77 10.87 9.17
C VAL A 237 -6.66 10.36 10.09
N TRP A 238 -6.28 9.09 9.94
CA TRP A 238 -5.18 8.50 10.73
C TRP A 238 -3.85 9.21 10.48
N LEU A 239 -3.55 9.61 9.23
CA LEU A 239 -2.32 10.31 8.89
C LEU A 239 -2.26 11.76 9.39
N THR A 240 -3.40 12.44 9.52
CA THR A 240 -3.46 13.90 9.72
C THR A 240 -4.02 14.35 11.06
N GLN A 241 -4.69 13.45 11.79
CA GLN A 241 -5.32 13.79 13.07
C GLN A 241 -4.73 12.94 14.20
N PRO A 242 -4.56 13.52 15.40
CA PRO A 242 -4.15 12.74 16.56
C PRO A 242 -5.26 11.78 16.96
N LEU A 243 -4.94 10.48 16.96
CA LEU A 243 -5.77 9.40 17.44
C LEU A 243 -5.00 8.68 18.54
N PHE A 244 -5.50 8.75 19.79
CA PHE A 244 -4.77 8.27 20.97
C PHE A 244 -4.79 6.74 21.12
N TYR A 245 -5.78 6.09 20.52
CA TYR A 245 -5.93 4.63 20.56
C TYR A 245 -5.38 3.95 19.31
N PHE A 246 -4.91 4.72 18.33
CA PHE A 246 -4.27 4.21 17.13
C PHE A 246 -2.76 4.33 17.22
N GLU A 247 -2.04 3.34 16.70
CA GLU A 247 -0.60 3.45 16.54
C GLU A 247 -0.27 4.70 15.69
N PRO A 248 0.54 5.62 16.20
CA PRO A 248 0.86 6.84 15.48
C PRO A 248 1.57 6.56 14.15
N PRO A 249 1.27 7.30 13.06
CA PRO A 249 1.91 7.10 11.75
C PRO A 249 3.45 7.10 11.82
N MET A 250 4.04 7.96 12.64
CA MET A 250 5.50 8.02 12.78
C MET A 250 6.10 6.78 13.43
N ILE A 251 5.38 6.08 14.29
CA ILE A 251 5.83 4.81 14.88
C ILE A 251 5.79 3.73 13.80
N VAL A 252 4.74 3.70 12.98
CA VAL A 252 4.63 2.78 11.85
C VAL A 252 5.77 3.01 10.84
N VAL A 253 6.08 4.27 10.51
CA VAL A 253 7.19 4.63 9.63
C VAL A 253 8.52 4.13 10.21
N ARG A 254 8.78 4.40 11.50
CA ARG A 254 10.01 3.97 12.18
C ARG A 254 10.21 2.46 12.13
N ARG A 255 9.19 1.67 12.49
CA ARG A 255 9.34 0.20 12.48
C ARG A 255 9.47 -0.36 11.07
N HIS A 256 8.86 0.28 10.05
CA HIS A 256 9.08 -0.13 8.66
C HIS A 256 10.54 0.12 8.24
N TRP A 257 11.10 1.29 8.56
CA TRP A 257 12.51 1.56 8.31
C TRP A 257 13.42 0.62 9.10
N GLN A 258 13.05 0.28 10.34
CA GLN A 258 13.77 -0.73 11.12
C GLN A 258 13.82 -2.08 10.39
N GLY A 259 12.67 -2.61 9.98
CA GLY A 259 12.64 -3.86 9.26
C GLY A 259 13.41 -3.80 7.92
N ILE A 260 13.36 -2.67 7.21
CA ILE A 260 14.15 -2.47 5.99
C ILE A 260 15.63 -2.53 6.29
N THR A 261 16.11 -1.79 7.29
CA THR A 261 17.54 -1.75 7.65
C THR A 261 18.06 -3.08 8.19
N GLU A 262 17.26 -3.80 8.97
CA GLU A 262 17.59 -5.16 9.45
C GLU A 262 17.79 -6.12 8.26
N ILE A 263 16.86 -6.14 7.29
CA ILE A 263 16.95 -7.01 6.13
C ILE A 263 18.10 -6.59 5.20
N VAL A 264 18.30 -5.29 5.01
CA VAL A 264 19.39 -4.74 4.19
C VAL A 264 20.76 -5.09 4.78
N ALA A 265 20.94 -4.97 6.10
CA ALA A 265 22.18 -5.32 6.79
C ALA A 265 22.55 -6.80 6.64
N ASP A 266 21.52 -7.67 6.53
CA ASP A 266 21.67 -9.12 6.32
C ASP A 266 21.66 -9.51 4.82
N SER A 267 21.76 -8.54 3.92
CA SER A 267 21.68 -8.74 2.48
C SER A 267 22.97 -8.36 1.77
N GLY A 268 23.35 -9.14 0.78
CA GLY A 268 24.47 -8.80 -0.10
C GLY A 268 24.08 -7.69 -1.11
N PRO A 269 25.08 -7.10 -1.78
CA PRO A 269 24.89 -5.94 -2.68
C PRO A 269 23.99 -6.22 -3.89
N ASN A 270 23.87 -7.46 -4.32
CA ASN A 270 23.03 -7.88 -5.46
C ASN A 270 21.68 -8.42 -4.99
N THR A 271 21.07 -7.79 -3.99
CA THR A 271 19.78 -8.23 -3.46
C THR A 271 18.64 -7.30 -3.90
N ALA A 272 17.52 -7.89 -4.26
CA ALA A 272 16.23 -7.21 -4.39
C ALA A 272 15.30 -7.70 -3.28
N ILE A 273 14.59 -6.77 -2.62
CA ILE A 273 13.68 -7.06 -1.51
C ILE A 273 12.28 -6.62 -1.91
N TYR A 274 11.36 -7.58 -2.03
CA TYR A 274 9.98 -7.35 -2.43
C TYR A 274 9.05 -7.59 -1.24
N MET A 275 8.85 -6.55 -0.43
CA MET A 275 8.07 -6.59 0.78
C MET A 275 6.58 -6.40 0.48
N CYS A 276 5.74 -7.34 0.93
CA CYS A 276 4.29 -7.27 0.76
C CYS A 276 3.60 -6.85 2.08
N GLY A 277 2.81 -5.78 2.02
CA GLY A 277 2.16 -5.18 3.19
C GLY A 277 0.84 -4.50 2.89
N HIS A 278 0.52 -3.49 3.68
CA HIS A 278 -0.78 -2.81 3.71
C HIS A 278 -0.70 -1.37 3.22
N SER A 279 -1.82 -0.84 2.74
CA SER A 279 -1.90 0.52 2.19
C SER A 279 -1.55 1.61 3.20
N GLY A 280 -2.08 1.53 4.42
CA GLY A 280 -1.83 2.53 5.46
C GLY A 280 -0.35 2.75 5.75
N PRO A 281 0.40 1.71 6.16
CA PRO A 281 1.85 1.79 6.38
C PRO A 281 2.64 2.27 5.16
N ILE A 282 2.36 1.73 3.98
CA ILE A 282 3.05 2.11 2.73
C ILE A 282 2.83 3.60 2.44
N ARG A 283 1.58 4.07 2.61
CA ARG A 283 1.20 5.46 2.44
C ARG A 283 1.88 6.37 3.47
N ALA A 284 1.98 5.92 4.74
CA ALA A 284 2.69 6.67 5.78
C ALA A 284 4.18 6.81 5.46
N VAL A 285 4.85 5.74 5.02
CA VAL A 285 6.26 5.78 4.59
C VAL A 285 6.43 6.73 3.41
N ALA A 286 5.57 6.66 2.39
CA ALA A 286 5.62 7.58 1.26
C ALA A 286 5.36 9.03 1.70
N ALA A 287 4.33 9.28 2.52
CA ALA A 287 3.99 10.61 3.02
C ALA A 287 5.12 11.25 3.84
N SER A 288 5.79 10.47 4.70
CA SER A 288 6.92 10.95 5.51
C SER A 288 8.10 11.43 4.66
N ALA A 289 8.29 10.85 3.49
CA ALA A 289 9.34 11.23 2.57
C ALA A 289 8.95 12.42 1.70
N VAL A 290 7.74 12.39 1.08
CA VAL A 290 7.35 13.46 0.14
C VAL A 290 6.73 14.68 0.79
N GLY A 291 6.52 14.66 2.11
CA GLY A 291 6.01 15.81 2.90
C GLY A 291 4.50 16.06 2.78
N HIS A 292 3.76 15.21 2.08
CA HIS A 292 2.30 15.28 1.96
C HIS A 292 1.72 13.89 1.74
N ASP A 293 0.42 13.73 2.00
CA ASP A 293 -0.28 12.48 1.76
C ASP A 293 -0.45 12.22 0.25
N PRO A 294 0.18 11.15 -0.30
CA PRO A 294 0.10 10.85 -1.72
C PRO A 294 -1.20 10.14 -2.14
N GLY A 295 -2.11 9.89 -1.21
CA GLY A 295 -3.35 9.17 -1.43
C GLY A 295 -3.21 7.64 -1.43
N GLU A 296 -4.34 6.96 -1.51
CA GLU A 296 -4.43 5.50 -1.43
C GLU A 296 -3.64 4.81 -2.56
N PRO A 297 -2.69 3.92 -2.25
CA PRO A 297 -2.03 3.11 -3.28
C PRO A 297 -3.00 2.08 -3.87
N ASN A 298 -2.89 1.79 -5.16
CA ASN A 298 -3.64 0.72 -5.80
C ASN A 298 -3.18 -0.66 -5.30
N ASN A 299 -4.02 -1.69 -5.50
CA ASN A 299 -3.60 -3.07 -5.20
C ASN A 299 -2.35 -3.42 -6.00
N THR A 300 -1.35 -3.98 -5.33
CA THR A 300 0.00 -4.28 -5.85
C THR A 300 0.81 -3.07 -6.36
N GLU A 301 0.34 -1.83 -6.13
CA GLU A 301 1.18 -0.66 -6.32
C GLU A 301 2.33 -0.68 -5.30
N ASP A 302 3.50 -0.18 -5.70
CA ASP A 302 4.69 -0.19 -4.85
C ASP A 302 5.33 1.18 -4.68
N VAL A 303 5.90 1.38 -3.50
CA VAL A 303 6.90 2.40 -3.23
C VAL A 303 8.27 1.76 -3.45
N ARG A 304 9.10 2.38 -4.27
CA ARG A 304 10.46 1.93 -4.51
C ARG A 304 11.43 2.68 -3.61
N ILE A 305 12.31 1.94 -2.97
CA ILE A 305 13.40 2.47 -2.17
C ILE A 305 14.70 1.85 -2.67
N LYS A 306 15.66 2.68 -3.02
CA LYS A 306 17.03 2.26 -3.29
C LYS A 306 17.90 2.64 -2.11
N VAL A 307 18.37 1.65 -1.37
CA VAL A 307 19.30 1.85 -0.25
C VAL A 307 20.72 1.80 -0.79
N TYR A 308 21.52 2.80 -0.48
CA TYR A 308 22.90 2.86 -0.92
C TYR A 308 23.82 1.93 -0.10
N ASP A 309 25.02 1.74 -0.60
CA ASP A 309 26.06 0.89 0.00
C ASP A 309 26.59 1.43 1.33
N ASP A 310 26.36 2.70 1.64
CA ASP A 310 26.66 3.28 2.96
C ASP A 310 25.63 2.88 4.03
N HIS A 311 24.47 2.36 3.64
CA HIS A 311 23.34 2.00 4.49
C HIS A 311 22.76 3.17 5.32
N GLU A 312 23.19 4.39 5.03
CA GLU A 312 22.74 5.62 5.71
C GLU A 312 21.80 6.45 4.84
N HIS A 313 21.90 6.31 3.51
CA HIS A 313 21.11 7.06 2.54
C HIS A 313 20.27 6.16 1.65
N ALA A 314 19.13 6.69 1.23
CA ALA A 314 18.24 6.02 0.30
C ALA A 314 17.57 7.01 -0.64
N VAL A 315 17.14 6.51 -1.81
CA VAL A 315 16.20 7.21 -2.68
C VAL A 315 14.86 6.52 -2.65
N LEU A 316 13.84 7.20 -2.17
CA LEU A 316 12.46 6.75 -2.26
C LEU A 316 11.82 7.31 -3.53
N THR A 317 11.20 6.44 -4.31
CA THR A 317 10.48 6.82 -5.53
C THR A 317 9.04 6.33 -5.43
N TYR A 318 8.08 7.24 -5.59
CA TYR A 318 6.67 6.92 -5.61
C TYR A 318 5.93 7.81 -6.63
N ARG A 319 5.12 7.21 -7.50
CA ARG A 319 4.32 7.90 -8.53
C ARG A 319 5.12 8.94 -9.33
N GLY A 320 6.31 8.56 -9.79
CA GLY A 320 7.17 9.41 -10.61
C GLY A 320 7.95 10.50 -9.85
N ARG A 321 7.75 10.63 -8.53
CA ARG A 321 8.52 11.52 -7.67
C ARG A 321 9.61 10.73 -6.97
N GLY A 322 10.85 11.22 -7.03
CA GLY A 322 12.00 10.65 -6.34
C GLY A 322 12.52 11.64 -5.32
N LEU A 323 12.78 11.17 -4.10
CA LEU A 323 13.37 11.94 -3.04
C LEU A 323 14.52 11.16 -2.42
N GLU A 324 15.65 11.84 -2.26
CA GLU A 324 16.73 11.37 -1.45
C GLU A 324 16.49 11.70 0.00
N LEU A 325 16.84 10.77 0.88
CA LEU A 325 16.68 10.91 2.32
C LEU A 325 17.79 10.20 3.07
N GLU A 326 18.12 10.71 4.22
CA GLU A 326 18.85 9.97 5.24
C GLU A 326 17.88 8.93 5.83
N ILE A 327 18.37 7.69 5.94
CA ILE A 327 17.58 6.61 6.56
C ILE A 327 17.35 6.99 8.02
N PRO A 328 16.10 7.08 8.51
CA PRO A 328 15.83 7.47 9.89
C PRO A 328 16.55 6.54 10.86
N THR A 329 17.52 7.07 11.60
CA THR A 329 18.16 6.34 12.68
C THR A 329 17.16 6.10 13.79
N LEU A 330 17.11 4.86 14.28
CA LEU A 330 16.22 4.43 15.34
C LEU A 330 16.71 4.82 16.73
N ALA A 331 17.66 5.77 16.81
CA ALA A 331 18.11 6.31 18.07
C ALA A 331 16.88 6.75 18.87
N THR A 332 16.66 6.10 20.01
CA THR A 332 15.64 6.49 20.97
C THR A 332 15.82 7.97 21.24
N PRO A 333 14.81 8.82 21.05
CA PRO A 333 14.96 10.23 21.35
C PRO A 333 15.49 10.41 22.77
N SER A 334 16.42 11.34 22.98
CA SER A 334 17.08 11.57 24.28
C SER A 334 16.11 11.88 25.44
N TRP A 335 14.86 12.23 25.14
CA TRP A 335 13.79 12.41 26.12
C TRP A 335 13.07 11.11 26.53
N TYR A 336 13.52 9.95 26.01
CA TYR A 336 13.04 8.62 26.38
C TYR A 336 14.06 7.84 27.21
N ALA A 337 15.24 8.39 27.43
CA ALA A 337 16.31 7.81 28.22
C ALA A 337 16.18 8.19 29.72
#